data_e6432c85199fbfa05da62b7e7bda4153
#
_entry.id   e6432c85199fbfa05da62b7e7bda4153
#
_cell.length_a   1.000
_cell.length_b   1.000
_cell.length_c   1.000
_cell.angle_alpha   90.00
_cell.angle_beta   90.00
_cell.angle_gamma   90.00
#
_symmetry.space_group_name_H-M   'P 1'
#
loop_
_entity.id
_entity.type
_entity.pdbx_description
1 polymer ?
#
loop_
_entity_poly.entity_id
_entity_poly.type
_entity_poly.pdbx_seq_one_letter_code
_entity_poly.pdbx_strand_id
1 'polypeptide(L)'
;MTAADLEEVIAIESDSFPRPWTRDHFLAEIDSNRSLPLVAKNREGRIAGYICSTHVLDEGEILDVAVRRDCRGKGLGRMLVTTAISTLTARGVSSIGLEVRASNASAIALYRRIGFETVGLRKNYYENGEDAFLMAYTINDSEDRADAV
;
A
#
# COMPACT_ATOMS: atom_id res chain seq x y z
N MET A 1 -2.11 6.72 -10.88
CA MET A 1 -2.61 7.95 -10.18
C MET A 1 -2.07 9.17 -10.89
N THR A 2 -2.92 10.15 -11.10
CA THR A 2 -2.54 11.45 -11.67
C THR A 2 -3.07 12.58 -10.78
N ALA A 3 -2.64 13.81 -11.05
CA ALA A 3 -3.13 14.97 -10.29
C ALA A 3 -4.66 15.11 -10.35
N ALA A 4 -5.29 14.70 -11.44
CA ALA A 4 -6.75 14.72 -11.60
C ALA A 4 -7.48 13.76 -10.65
N ASP A 5 -6.79 12.76 -10.12
CA ASP A 5 -7.36 11.77 -9.19
C ASP A 5 -7.34 12.26 -7.72
N LEU A 6 -6.58 13.32 -7.43
CA LEU A 6 -6.23 13.67 -6.04
C LEU A 6 -7.40 14.15 -5.20
N GLU A 7 -8.42 14.78 -5.77
CA GLU A 7 -9.58 15.20 -4.99
C GLU A 7 -10.28 13.99 -4.34
N GLU A 8 -10.52 12.95 -5.11
CA GLU A 8 -11.13 11.71 -4.60
C GLU A 8 -10.18 10.93 -3.68
N VAL A 9 -8.90 10.85 -4.02
CA VAL A 9 -7.88 10.17 -3.21
C VAL A 9 -7.76 10.83 -1.84
N ILE A 10 -7.67 12.16 -1.78
CA ILE A 10 -7.56 12.91 -0.52
C ILE A 10 -8.80 12.72 0.33
N ALA A 11 -9.98 12.67 -0.26
CA ALA A 11 -11.23 12.42 0.47
C ALA A 11 -11.22 11.02 1.13
N ILE A 12 -10.76 9.99 0.43
CA ILE A 12 -10.63 8.64 0.97
C ILE A 12 -9.57 8.60 2.09
N GLU A 13 -8.43 9.25 1.86
CA GLU A 13 -7.34 9.35 2.84
C GLU A 13 -7.80 9.99 4.15
N SER A 14 -8.49 11.13 4.05
CA SER A 14 -8.99 11.86 5.22
C SER A 14 -10.05 11.08 6.00
N ASP A 15 -10.88 10.29 5.31
CA ASP A 15 -11.88 9.43 5.94
C ASP A 15 -11.27 8.17 6.58
N SER A 16 -10.08 7.76 6.13
CA SER A 16 -9.45 6.49 6.51
C SER A 16 -8.44 6.62 7.64
N PHE A 17 -7.77 7.78 7.78
CA PHE A 17 -6.63 7.92 8.69
C PHE A 17 -6.74 9.16 9.57
N PRO A 18 -6.31 9.07 10.86
CA PRO A 18 -6.34 10.21 11.77
C PRO A 18 -5.32 11.30 11.41
N ARG A 19 -4.21 10.94 10.76
CA ARG A 19 -3.21 11.86 10.21
C ARG A 19 -3.05 11.62 8.73
N PRO A 20 -3.99 12.13 7.91
CA PRO A 20 -3.96 11.87 6.48
C PRO A 20 -2.78 12.56 5.81
N TRP A 21 -2.31 11.94 4.72
CA TRP A 21 -1.38 12.60 3.81
C TRP A 21 -2.02 13.85 3.21
N THR A 22 -1.19 14.85 2.95
CA THR A 22 -1.60 16.07 2.27
C THR A 22 -1.54 15.88 0.75
N ARG A 23 -2.10 16.86 0.03
CA ARG A 23 -1.97 16.93 -1.44
C ARG A 23 -0.50 16.91 -1.87
N ASP A 24 0.36 17.65 -1.18
CA ASP A 24 1.80 17.71 -1.50
C ASP A 24 2.50 16.36 -1.31
N HIS A 25 2.11 15.57 -0.32
CA HIS A 25 2.60 14.20 -0.16
C HIS A 25 2.29 13.35 -1.40
N PHE A 26 1.05 13.38 -1.86
CA PHE A 26 0.64 12.61 -3.04
C PHE A 26 1.32 13.11 -4.31
N LEU A 27 1.45 14.42 -4.48
CA LEU A 27 2.15 14.99 -5.64
C LEU A 27 3.61 14.57 -5.68
N ALA A 28 4.29 14.53 -4.54
CA ALA A 28 5.67 14.06 -4.45
C ALA A 28 5.79 12.60 -4.92
N GLU A 29 4.84 11.74 -4.56
CA GLU A 29 4.82 10.36 -5.02
C GLU A 29 4.55 10.25 -6.52
N ILE A 30 3.63 11.03 -7.05
CA ILE A 30 3.33 11.07 -8.50
C ILE A 30 4.56 11.50 -9.30
N ASP A 31 5.33 12.44 -8.79
CA ASP A 31 6.49 13.01 -9.49
C ASP A 31 7.76 12.16 -9.36
N SER A 32 7.77 11.18 -8.47
CA SER A 32 8.97 10.35 -8.23
C SER A 32 9.02 9.13 -9.14
N ASN A 33 10.16 8.92 -9.83
CA ASN A 33 10.38 7.72 -10.65
C ASN A 33 10.52 6.43 -9.82
N ARG A 34 10.73 6.55 -8.52
CA ARG A 34 10.85 5.39 -7.59
C ARG A 34 9.52 4.96 -7.04
N SER A 35 8.50 5.79 -7.20
CA SER A 35 7.16 5.55 -6.67
C SER A 35 6.26 4.87 -7.68
N LEU A 36 5.29 4.13 -7.15
CA LEU A 36 4.26 3.46 -7.90
C LEU A 36 2.89 3.81 -7.28
N PRO A 37 2.38 5.03 -7.51
CA PRO A 37 1.06 5.40 -7.04
C PRO A 37 -0.02 4.88 -8.00
N LEU A 38 -0.87 3.98 -7.51
CA LEU A 38 -1.93 3.35 -8.29
C LEU A 38 -3.30 3.69 -7.73
N VAL A 39 -4.29 3.81 -8.62
CA VAL A 39 -5.71 3.92 -8.25
C VAL A 39 -6.50 2.78 -8.85
N ALA A 40 -7.53 2.34 -8.12
CA ALA A 40 -8.54 1.42 -8.64
C ALA A 40 -9.81 2.22 -8.89
N LYS A 41 -10.32 2.16 -10.12
CA LYS A 41 -11.54 2.84 -10.54
C LYS A 41 -12.66 1.85 -10.79
N ASN A 42 -13.88 2.23 -10.45
CA ASN A 42 -15.06 1.47 -10.82
C ASN A 42 -15.43 1.72 -12.30
N ARG A 43 -16.49 1.05 -12.78
CA ARG A 43 -16.94 1.17 -14.16
C ARG A 43 -17.36 2.59 -14.56
N GLU A 44 -17.73 3.42 -13.59
CA GLU A 44 -18.16 4.81 -13.79
C GLU A 44 -16.98 5.79 -13.73
N GLY A 45 -15.75 5.28 -13.55
CA GLY A 45 -14.55 6.10 -13.47
C GLY A 45 -14.27 6.70 -12.10
N ARG A 46 -15.05 6.36 -11.07
CA ARG A 46 -14.82 6.83 -9.69
C ARG A 46 -13.76 5.98 -9.00
N ILE A 47 -12.97 6.62 -8.16
CA ILE A 47 -11.92 5.95 -7.40
C ILE A 47 -12.52 5.17 -6.24
N ALA A 48 -12.26 3.86 -6.22
CA ALA A 48 -12.68 2.96 -5.15
C ALA A 48 -11.57 2.72 -4.11
N GLY A 49 -10.32 2.93 -4.49
CA GLY A 49 -9.18 2.77 -3.61
C GLY A 49 -7.88 3.12 -4.30
N TYR A 50 -6.79 3.13 -3.55
CA TYR A 50 -5.46 3.46 -4.05
C TYR A 50 -4.37 2.81 -3.20
N ILE A 51 -3.18 2.76 -3.76
CA ILE A 51 -1.98 2.33 -3.06
C ILE A 51 -0.80 3.19 -3.54
N CYS A 52 0.04 3.61 -2.59
CA CYS A 52 1.33 4.23 -2.87
C CYS A 52 2.43 3.32 -2.36
N SER A 53 3.30 2.90 -3.24
CA SER A 53 4.50 2.14 -2.92
C SER A 53 5.71 2.77 -3.57
N THR A 54 6.88 2.42 -3.07
CA THR A 54 8.15 2.94 -3.59
C THR A 54 9.20 1.85 -3.52
N HIS A 55 10.32 2.05 -4.21
CA HIS A 55 11.46 1.15 -4.09
C HIS A 55 12.78 1.89 -4.25
N VAL A 56 13.80 1.36 -3.58
CA VAL A 56 15.19 1.77 -3.75
C VAL A 56 15.97 0.48 -4.03
N LEU A 57 16.56 0.39 -5.22
CA LEU A 57 17.23 -0.83 -5.69
C LEU A 57 16.28 -2.03 -5.63
N ASP A 58 16.61 -3.05 -4.84
CA ASP A 58 15.84 -4.28 -4.70
C ASP A 58 14.88 -4.28 -3.48
N GLU A 59 14.80 -3.17 -2.75
CA GLU A 59 13.94 -3.03 -1.58
C GLU A 59 12.74 -2.15 -1.88
N GLY A 60 11.55 -2.69 -1.68
CA GLY A 60 10.28 -1.99 -1.82
C GLY A 60 9.63 -1.68 -0.48
N GLU A 61 8.72 -0.72 -0.48
CA GLU A 61 7.93 -0.35 0.68
C GLU A 61 6.52 0.06 0.26
N ILE A 62 5.52 -0.44 0.98
CA ILE A 62 4.16 0.06 0.87
C ILE A 62 4.03 1.20 1.87
N LEU A 63 3.75 2.41 1.35
CA LEU A 63 3.68 3.63 2.14
C LEU A 63 2.26 3.94 2.61
N ASP A 64 1.27 3.68 1.76
CA ASP A 64 -0.12 4.02 2.03
C ASP A 64 -1.05 3.18 1.14
N VAL A 65 -2.13 2.70 1.71
CA VAL A 65 -3.18 1.97 0.99
C VAL A 65 -4.51 2.19 1.68
N ALA A 66 -5.53 2.52 0.91
CA ALA A 66 -6.88 2.68 1.43
C ALA A 66 -7.93 2.31 0.38
N VAL A 67 -9.07 1.84 0.89
CA VAL A 67 -10.26 1.52 0.10
C VAL A 67 -11.40 2.37 0.60
N ARG A 68 -12.14 2.99 -0.32
CA ARG A 68 -13.31 3.78 0.02
C ARG A 68 -14.28 2.92 0.85
N ARG A 69 -14.86 3.51 1.89
CA ARG A 69 -15.62 2.79 2.91
C ARG A 69 -16.72 1.90 2.33
N ASP A 70 -17.47 2.40 1.35
CA ASP A 70 -18.55 1.66 0.68
C ASP A 70 -18.06 0.59 -0.31
N CYS A 71 -16.77 0.54 -0.56
CA CYS A 71 -16.12 -0.45 -1.45
C CYS A 71 -15.35 -1.53 -0.68
N ARG A 72 -15.32 -1.46 0.65
CA ARG A 72 -14.61 -2.44 1.49
C ARG A 72 -15.29 -3.80 1.52
N GLY A 73 -14.53 -4.84 1.87
CA GLY A 73 -15.06 -6.21 1.96
C GLY A 73 -15.26 -6.92 0.64
N LYS A 74 -14.73 -6.39 -0.47
CA LYS A 74 -14.90 -6.94 -1.83
C LYS A 74 -13.59 -7.41 -2.47
N GLY A 75 -12.51 -7.50 -1.68
CA GLY A 75 -11.20 -7.94 -2.15
C GLY A 75 -10.37 -6.87 -2.85
N LEU A 76 -10.78 -5.60 -2.82
CA LEU A 76 -10.08 -4.52 -3.51
C LEU A 76 -8.71 -4.21 -2.89
N GLY A 77 -8.62 -4.22 -1.55
CA GLY A 77 -7.35 -4.02 -0.86
C GLY A 77 -6.33 -5.09 -1.24
N ARG A 78 -6.75 -6.34 -1.31
CA ARG A 78 -5.91 -7.45 -1.77
C ARG A 78 -5.44 -7.24 -3.21
N MET A 79 -6.33 -6.84 -4.09
CA MET A 79 -5.99 -6.57 -5.50
C MET A 79 -4.95 -5.46 -5.62
N LEU A 80 -5.11 -4.37 -4.88
CA LEU A 80 -4.16 -3.26 -4.87
C LEU A 80 -2.77 -3.70 -4.41
N VAL A 81 -2.70 -4.42 -3.29
CA VAL A 81 -1.42 -4.89 -2.73
C VAL A 81 -0.76 -5.91 -3.66
N THR A 82 -1.50 -6.89 -4.17
CA THR A 82 -0.93 -7.90 -5.08
C THR A 82 -0.48 -7.30 -6.41
N THR A 83 -1.19 -6.29 -6.92
CA THR A 83 -0.78 -5.56 -8.13
C THR A 83 0.52 -4.80 -7.89
N ALA A 84 0.66 -4.14 -6.74
CA ALA A 84 1.90 -3.46 -6.38
C ALA A 84 3.07 -4.46 -6.25
N ILE A 85 2.87 -5.60 -5.62
CA ILE A 85 3.89 -6.66 -5.51
C ILE A 85 4.35 -7.12 -6.90
N SER A 86 3.41 -7.45 -7.79
CA SER A 86 3.74 -7.87 -9.16
C SER A 86 4.54 -6.83 -9.91
N THR A 87 4.14 -5.57 -9.84
CA THR A 87 4.80 -4.48 -10.55
C THR A 87 6.19 -4.21 -10.00
N LEU A 88 6.34 -4.20 -8.66
CA LEU A 88 7.63 -4.03 -8.02
C LEU A 88 8.57 -5.21 -8.33
N THR A 89 8.06 -6.43 -8.33
CA THR A 89 8.83 -7.63 -8.72
C THR A 89 9.38 -7.49 -10.13
N ALA A 90 8.57 -7.01 -11.07
CA ALA A 90 8.98 -6.78 -12.45
C ALA A 90 10.08 -5.69 -12.56
N ARG A 91 10.18 -4.81 -11.58
CA ARG A 91 11.23 -3.78 -11.48
C ARG A 91 12.49 -4.25 -10.76
N GLY A 92 12.56 -5.52 -10.35
CA GLY A 92 13.73 -6.11 -9.68
C GLY A 92 13.69 -6.03 -8.16
N VAL A 93 12.58 -5.69 -7.57
CA VAL A 93 12.42 -5.69 -6.11
C VAL A 93 12.36 -7.12 -5.60
N SER A 94 13.09 -7.43 -4.53
CA SER A 94 13.18 -8.77 -3.93
C SER A 94 12.53 -8.86 -2.54
N SER A 95 12.30 -7.73 -1.88
CA SER A 95 11.57 -7.69 -0.62
C SER A 95 10.74 -6.42 -0.50
N ILE A 96 9.59 -6.49 0.17
CA ILE A 96 8.69 -5.37 0.35
C ILE A 96 8.31 -5.27 1.82
N GLY A 97 8.57 -4.11 2.42
CA GLY A 97 8.24 -3.83 3.81
C GLY A 97 7.03 -2.92 3.94
N LEU A 98 6.45 -2.91 5.12
CA LEU A 98 5.41 -1.95 5.52
C LEU A 98 5.38 -1.77 7.04
N GLU A 99 4.79 -0.68 7.47
CA GLU A 99 4.46 -0.43 8.86
C GLU A 99 2.94 -0.37 9.00
N VAL A 100 2.41 -1.00 10.05
CA VAL A 100 0.97 -1.03 10.31
C VAL A 100 0.70 -0.85 11.80
N ARG A 101 -0.33 -0.06 12.14
CA ARG A 101 -0.76 0.10 13.53
C ARG A 101 -1.14 -1.25 14.14
N ALA A 102 -0.70 -1.51 15.35
CA ALA A 102 -0.98 -2.76 16.06
C ALA A 102 -2.49 -3.03 16.20
N SER A 103 -3.30 -1.98 16.29
CA SER A 103 -4.76 -2.08 16.40
C SER A 103 -5.47 -2.36 15.07
N ASN A 104 -4.78 -2.23 13.93
CA ASN A 104 -5.39 -2.43 12.62
C ASN A 104 -5.45 -3.92 12.26
N ALA A 105 -6.32 -4.66 12.96
CA ALA A 105 -6.42 -6.11 12.82
C ALA A 105 -6.81 -6.56 11.41
N SER A 106 -7.66 -5.81 10.72
CA SER A 106 -8.10 -6.15 9.36
C SER A 106 -6.98 -6.02 8.35
N ALA A 107 -6.17 -4.97 8.44
CA ALA A 107 -5.01 -4.79 7.57
C ALA A 107 -3.94 -5.86 7.84
N ILE A 108 -3.63 -6.14 9.10
CA ILE A 108 -2.67 -7.17 9.48
C ILE A 108 -3.10 -8.53 8.93
N ALA A 109 -4.39 -8.88 9.06
CA ALA A 109 -4.92 -10.14 8.54
C ALA A 109 -4.81 -10.21 7.01
N LEU A 110 -5.09 -9.10 6.32
CA LEU A 110 -4.94 -9.01 4.87
C LEU A 110 -3.50 -9.26 4.44
N TYR A 111 -2.55 -8.55 5.06
CA TYR A 111 -1.13 -8.69 4.70
C TYR A 111 -0.61 -10.10 4.96
N ARG A 112 -0.99 -10.71 6.09
CA ARG A 112 -0.63 -12.11 6.39
C ARG A 112 -1.17 -13.10 5.35
N ARG A 113 -2.41 -12.93 4.91
CA ARG A 113 -3.00 -13.78 3.87
C ARG A 113 -2.27 -13.68 2.53
N ILE A 114 -1.73 -12.51 2.21
CA ILE A 114 -0.95 -12.28 1.00
C ILE A 114 0.43 -12.94 1.12
N GLY A 115 0.98 -13.04 2.33
CA GLY A 115 2.28 -13.66 2.58
C GLY A 115 3.28 -12.77 3.33
N PHE A 116 2.84 -11.61 3.82
CA PHE A 116 3.68 -10.80 4.72
C PHE A 116 3.82 -11.46 6.08
N GLU A 117 5.00 -11.34 6.66
CA GLU A 117 5.32 -11.82 8.01
C GLU A 117 5.72 -10.65 8.89
N THR A 118 5.40 -10.72 10.19
CA THR A 118 5.85 -9.73 11.15
C THR A 118 7.34 -9.94 11.42
N VAL A 119 8.14 -8.90 11.17
CA VAL A 119 9.60 -8.95 11.32
C VAL A 119 10.11 -8.01 12.41
N GLY A 120 9.28 -7.18 12.97
CA GLY A 120 9.67 -6.25 14.02
C GLY A 120 8.50 -5.51 14.63
N LEU A 121 8.83 -4.74 15.66
CA LEU A 121 7.90 -3.90 16.41
C LEU A 121 8.59 -2.58 16.75
N ARG A 122 7.90 -1.47 16.47
CA ARG A 122 8.30 -0.13 16.95
C ARG A 122 7.35 0.29 18.03
N LYS A 123 7.82 0.33 19.27
CA LYS A 123 7.02 0.74 20.43
C LYS A 123 6.77 2.25 20.40
N ASN A 124 5.55 2.63 20.76
CA ASN A 124 5.13 4.04 20.87
C ASN A 124 5.42 4.85 19.59
N TYR A 125 5.25 4.23 18.42
CA TYR A 125 5.62 4.82 17.15
C TYR A 125 4.65 5.92 16.69
N TYR A 126 3.34 5.70 16.92
CA TYR A 126 2.32 6.65 16.51
C TYR A 126 2.05 7.70 17.59
N GLU A 127 1.45 8.81 17.19
CA GLU A 127 1.18 9.98 18.05
C GLU A 127 0.33 9.68 19.29
N ASN A 128 -0.50 8.65 19.24
CA ASN A 128 -1.32 8.21 20.38
C ASN A 128 -0.61 7.20 21.28
N GLY A 129 0.69 6.97 21.05
CA GLY A 129 1.48 5.98 21.79
C GLY A 129 1.32 4.54 21.32
N GLU A 130 0.57 4.32 20.25
CA GLU A 130 0.35 2.98 19.71
C GLU A 130 1.59 2.44 19.02
N ASP A 131 1.81 1.13 19.14
CA ASP A 131 2.91 0.43 18.49
C ASP A 131 2.65 0.24 17.00
N ALA A 132 3.72 0.13 16.23
CA ALA A 132 3.68 -0.30 14.84
C ALA A 132 4.30 -1.68 14.67
N PHE A 133 3.61 -2.57 13.97
CA PHE A 133 4.24 -3.78 13.47
C PHE A 133 4.97 -3.49 12.17
N LEU A 134 6.18 -4.03 12.05
CA LEU A 134 6.94 -4.07 10.82
C LEU A 134 6.67 -5.42 10.15
N MET A 135 6.19 -5.40 8.92
CA MET A 135 5.91 -6.60 8.16
C MET A 135 6.73 -6.61 6.87
N ALA A 136 7.08 -7.79 6.39
CA ALA A 136 7.85 -7.94 5.16
C ALA A 136 7.34 -9.11 4.33
N TYR A 137 7.40 -8.91 3.01
CA TYR A 137 7.13 -9.91 2.00
C TYR A 137 8.42 -10.17 1.23
N THR A 138 8.87 -11.42 1.22
CA THR A 138 10.05 -11.83 0.46
C THR A 138 9.64 -12.50 -0.83
N ILE A 139 10.17 -12.03 -1.95
CA ILE A 139 9.86 -12.56 -3.27
C ILE A 139 10.76 -13.77 -3.52
N ASN A 140 10.15 -14.94 -3.71
CA ASN A 140 10.85 -16.17 -4.04
C ASN A 140 11.05 -16.27 -5.56
N ASP A 141 12.31 -16.26 -6.00
CA ASP A 141 12.70 -16.19 -7.42
C ASP A 141 12.10 -17.27 -8.34
N SER A 142 11.67 -18.42 -7.81
CA SER A 142 11.15 -19.52 -8.61
C SER A 142 9.63 -19.53 -8.81
N GLU A 143 8.88 -18.97 -7.87
CA GLU A 143 7.40 -18.97 -7.93
C GLU A 143 6.84 -17.64 -8.45
N ASP A 144 7.41 -16.52 -8.00
CA ASP A 144 6.88 -15.19 -8.32
C ASP A 144 7.25 -14.73 -9.74
N ARG A 145 8.34 -15.24 -10.32
CA ARG A 145 8.70 -14.94 -11.72
C ARG A 145 7.86 -15.70 -12.73
N ALA A 146 7.32 -16.84 -12.38
CA ALA A 146 6.39 -17.59 -13.24
C ALA A 146 5.04 -16.86 -13.36
N ASP A 147 4.62 -16.17 -12.30
CA ASP A 147 3.36 -15.40 -12.27
C ASP A 147 3.51 -14.01 -12.91
N ALA A 148 4.72 -13.53 -13.15
CA ALA A 148 5.01 -12.22 -13.73
C ALA A 148 5.07 -12.23 -15.28
N VAL A 149 4.89 -13.38 -15.90
CA VAL A 149 4.95 -13.53 -17.38
C VAL A 149 3.57 -13.52 -18.01
#